data_0326a8c2c9adaf1abdff56839b56742c
#
_entry.id   0326a8c2c9adaf1abdff56839b56742c
#
_cell.length_a   1.000
_cell.length_b   1.000
_cell.length_c   1.000
_cell.angle_alpha   90.00
_cell.angle_beta   90.00
_cell.angle_gamma   90.00
#
_symmetry.space_group_name_H-M   'P 1'
#
loop_
_entity.id
_entity.type
_entity.pdbx_description
1 polymer ?
#
loop_
_entity_poly.entity_id
_entity_poly.type
_entity_poly.pdbx_seq_one_letter_code
_entity_poly.pdbx_strand_id
1 'polypeptide(L)'
;MTDRTPRRARRPALRTGLRTVVLPLLVTALVLNACTSDDGSASGSPDATATAQTTLAVASASFDLAVGADRRLLLAVFTDQRERVAGGTVTIRLAHLGDEPGGQAALGEPLTATFLPIPGLDIPAPERGPAVVGTDVLTGVYRVDVDLDAPGFWGVSVTADLVDVGTVEGRTVFRVLASPEVVDIGDPAPPTANLVREDVEAGLAPPSALDSRLRSLDDPDRADALHRTRVDESIAAGRPVVIAIATPVYCVSLVCGPLTEHLLDVAGRFDDRADFVHIEVWEDFEAQRLNPAAAAWIQTETGGNEPWVFLVDATGTVVARWDNVIDPVELEAALSALPVLGDA
;
A
#
# COMPACT_ATOMS: atom_id res chain seq x y z
N MET A 1 49.45 -50.46 -14.37
CA MET A 1 49.76 -50.83 -12.98
C MET A 1 49.90 -49.52 -12.24
N THR A 2 48.92 -49.00 -11.52
CA THR A 2 48.34 -49.29 -10.24
C THR A 2 46.95 -48.64 -10.15
N ASP A 3 46.02 -49.51 -9.87
CA ASP A 3 44.62 -49.24 -9.54
C ASP A 3 44.50 -48.49 -8.19
N ARG A 4 43.70 -47.43 -8.13
CA ARG A 4 43.26 -46.82 -6.88
C ARG A 4 41.77 -46.46 -6.97
N THR A 5 40.93 -47.38 -6.57
CA THR A 5 39.53 -47.18 -6.24
C THR A 5 39.35 -46.25 -5.01
N PRO A 6 38.44 -45.25 -5.03
CA PRO A 6 38.12 -44.47 -3.84
C PRO A 6 37.10 -45.17 -2.95
N ARG A 7 37.40 -45.22 -1.65
CA ARG A 7 36.58 -45.76 -0.55
C ARG A 7 35.30 -44.94 -0.35
N ARG A 8 34.15 -45.61 -0.36
CA ARG A 8 32.85 -45.10 0.09
C ARG A 8 32.90 -44.78 1.60
N ALA A 9 32.66 -43.52 1.95
CA ALA A 9 32.39 -43.10 3.32
C ALA A 9 30.96 -43.47 3.73
N ARG A 10 30.83 -44.21 4.86
CA ARG A 10 29.56 -44.58 5.47
C ARG A 10 28.97 -43.35 6.21
N ARG A 11 27.71 -43.00 5.94
CA ARG A 11 26.93 -42.05 6.71
C ARG A 11 26.41 -42.72 8.01
N PRO A 12 26.45 -42.02 9.17
CA PRO A 12 25.79 -42.54 10.37
C PRO A 12 24.28 -42.28 10.32
N ALA A 13 23.51 -43.29 10.72
CA ALA A 13 22.06 -43.21 10.87
C ALA A 13 21.69 -42.37 12.12
N LEU A 14 20.93 -41.29 11.94
CA LEU A 14 20.29 -40.58 13.04
C LEU A 14 19.05 -41.36 13.49
N ARG A 15 19.07 -41.86 14.74
CA ARG A 15 17.91 -42.44 15.42
C ARG A 15 17.00 -41.32 15.91
N THR A 16 15.81 -41.25 15.33
CA THR A 16 14.72 -40.37 15.77
C THR A 16 14.04 -40.98 16.98
N GLY A 17 14.29 -40.48 18.16
CA GLY A 17 13.57 -40.84 19.39
C GLY A 17 12.26 -40.06 19.49
N LEU A 18 11.14 -40.73 19.28
CA LEU A 18 9.78 -40.20 19.50
C LEU A 18 9.52 -40.17 21.01
N ARG A 19 9.56 -38.97 21.63
CA ARG A 19 9.10 -38.77 23.02
C ARG A 19 7.62 -38.38 23.01
N THR A 20 6.81 -39.36 23.41
CA THR A 20 5.39 -39.18 23.70
C THR A 20 5.24 -38.34 24.97
N VAL A 21 4.73 -37.12 24.86
CA VAL A 21 4.30 -36.32 26.00
C VAL A 21 2.84 -36.59 26.29
N VAL A 22 2.57 -37.25 27.38
CA VAL A 22 1.22 -37.47 27.91
C VAL A 22 0.82 -36.26 28.74
N LEU A 23 -0.18 -35.54 28.29
CA LEU A 23 -0.77 -34.38 28.99
C LEU A 23 -1.95 -34.89 29.83
N PRO A 24 -2.02 -34.65 31.13
CA PRO A 24 -3.17 -35.06 31.94
C PRO A 24 -4.36 -34.14 31.72
N LEU A 25 -5.51 -34.72 31.40
CA LEU A 25 -6.82 -34.07 31.37
C LEU A 25 -7.23 -33.70 32.81
N LEU A 26 -7.32 -32.43 33.10
CA LEU A 26 -8.01 -31.94 34.32
C LEU A 26 -9.50 -31.82 34.01
N VAL A 27 -10.27 -32.71 34.59
CA VAL A 27 -11.75 -32.65 34.62
C VAL A 27 -12.14 -31.72 35.76
N THR A 28 -12.67 -30.54 35.43
CA THR A 28 -13.28 -29.64 36.41
C THR A 28 -14.77 -29.91 36.46
N ALA A 29 -15.23 -30.43 37.61
CA ALA A 29 -16.61 -30.70 37.89
C ALA A 29 -17.42 -29.38 38.06
N LEU A 30 -18.47 -29.23 37.26
CA LEU A 30 -19.46 -28.15 37.39
C LEU A 30 -20.43 -28.53 38.52
N VAL A 31 -20.45 -27.75 39.62
CA VAL A 31 -21.43 -27.87 40.67
C VAL A 31 -22.69 -27.10 40.23
N LEU A 32 -23.78 -27.83 39.99
CA LEU A 32 -25.12 -27.31 39.80
C LEU A 32 -25.70 -26.91 41.15
N ASN A 33 -25.89 -25.63 41.40
CA ASN A 33 -26.76 -25.15 42.46
C ASN A 33 -28.16 -24.93 41.90
N ALA A 34 -29.05 -25.80 42.25
CA ALA A 34 -30.47 -25.60 42.08
C ALA A 34 -30.99 -24.76 43.25
N CYS A 35 -31.55 -23.58 42.98
CA CYS A 35 -32.41 -22.85 43.90
C CYS A 35 -33.83 -22.77 43.34
N THR A 36 -34.75 -23.17 44.20
CA THR A 36 -36.17 -23.30 44.02
C THR A 36 -36.87 -21.98 43.85
N SER A 37 -37.96 -22.08 43.09
CA SER A 37 -39.05 -21.16 42.81
C SER A 37 -39.50 -20.25 43.97
N ASP A 38 -39.77 -18.97 43.60
CA ASP A 38 -40.92 -18.27 44.17
C ASP A 38 -41.57 -17.38 43.10
N ASP A 39 -42.91 -17.42 43.09
CA ASP A 39 -43.76 -16.76 42.12
C ASP A 39 -43.80 -15.23 42.32
N GLY A 40 -43.52 -14.51 41.24
CA GLY A 40 -43.70 -13.07 41.18
C GLY A 40 -43.86 -12.60 39.72
N SER A 41 -45.14 -12.56 39.28
CA SER A 41 -45.50 -11.98 37.99
C SER A 41 -45.06 -10.52 37.87
N ALA A 42 -44.06 -10.26 37.05
CA ALA A 42 -43.78 -8.96 36.45
C ALA A 42 -43.55 -9.13 34.96
N SER A 43 -44.57 -8.79 34.18
CA SER A 43 -44.51 -8.61 32.76
C SER A 43 -43.58 -7.42 32.43
N GLY A 44 -42.33 -7.71 32.18
CA GLY A 44 -41.36 -6.80 31.59
C GLY A 44 -40.96 -7.36 30.23
N SER A 45 -41.47 -6.77 29.17
CA SER A 45 -40.99 -7.05 27.80
C SER A 45 -39.47 -6.84 27.71
N PRO A 46 -38.71 -7.82 27.25
CA PRO A 46 -37.36 -7.58 26.80
C PRO A 46 -37.40 -7.22 25.33
N ASP A 47 -37.84 -6.02 25.01
CA ASP A 47 -37.62 -5.43 23.70
C ASP A 47 -36.56 -4.33 23.83
N ALA A 48 -35.35 -4.75 24.07
CA ALA A 48 -34.19 -4.01 23.71
C ALA A 48 -33.41 -4.91 22.73
N THR A 49 -33.85 -4.91 21.48
CA THR A 49 -32.99 -5.25 20.38
C THR A 49 -31.83 -4.25 20.46
N ALA A 50 -30.74 -4.66 21.08
CA ALA A 50 -29.50 -3.92 21.00
C ALA A 50 -29.14 -3.91 19.49
N THR A 51 -29.49 -2.84 18.82
CA THR A 51 -29.02 -2.55 17.47
C THR A 51 -27.52 -2.59 17.61
N ALA A 52 -26.87 -3.58 16.97
CA ALA A 52 -25.42 -3.64 16.91
C ALA A 52 -24.98 -2.29 16.32
N GLN A 53 -24.33 -1.47 17.14
CA GLN A 53 -23.83 -0.19 16.68
C GLN A 53 -22.69 -0.51 15.69
N THR A 54 -22.89 -0.16 14.43
CA THR A 54 -21.83 -0.21 13.42
C THR A 54 -20.66 0.63 13.92
N THR A 55 -19.47 0.07 13.93
CA THR A 55 -18.23 0.76 14.24
C THR A 55 -17.32 0.75 13.01
N LEU A 56 -16.40 1.70 12.94
CA LEU A 56 -15.42 1.71 11.85
C LEU A 56 -14.17 0.92 12.24
N ALA A 57 -13.70 0.10 11.32
CA ALA A 57 -12.36 -0.42 11.31
C ALA A 57 -11.52 0.49 10.38
N VAL A 58 -10.42 1.01 10.90
CA VAL A 58 -9.54 1.95 10.20
C VAL A 58 -8.14 1.34 10.09
N ALA A 59 -7.51 1.48 8.93
CA ALA A 59 -6.13 1.10 8.73
C ALA A 59 -5.36 2.25 8.05
N SER A 60 -4.10 2.47 8.46
CA SER A 60 -3.18 3.30 7.68
C SER A 60 -2.87 2.59 6.37
N ALA A 61 -3.02 3.33 5.28
CA ALA A 61 -2.71 2.88 3.92
C ALA A 61 -1.45 3.57 3.36
N SER A 62 -0.83 4.48 4.10
CA SER A 62 0.47 5.05 3.78
C SER A 62 1.59 4.07 4.14
N PHE A 63 2.65 4.05 3.32
CA PHE A 63 3.76 3.09 3.46
C PHE A 63 4.95 3.65 4.23
N ASP A 64 5.24 4.96 4.10
CA ASP A 64 6.46 5.57 4.63
C ASP A 64 6.16 6.96 5.22
N LEU A 65 5.48 6.97 6.38
CA LEU A 65 5.21 8.18 7.13
C LEU A 65 6.40 8.55 8.01
N ALA A 66 6.94 9.74 7.80
CA ALA A 66 8.04 10.27 8.59
C ALA A 66 7.72 11.69 9.08
N VAL A 67 8.49 12.17 10.04
CA VAL A 67 8.43 13.55 10.55
C VAL A 67 8.51 14.54 9.40
N GLY A 68 7.66 15.56 9.44
CA GLY A 68 7.62 16.63 8.44
C GLY A 68 6.26 17.30 8.35
N ALA A 69 6.23 18.43 7.68
CA ALA A 69 5.02 19.13 7.32
C ALA A 69 4.37 18.52 6.08
N ASP A 70 3.06 18.70 5.92
CA ASP A 70 2.28 18.31 4.75
C ASP A 70 2.46 16.82 4.36
N ARG A 71 2.63 15.93 5.35
CA ARG A 71 2.76 14.49 5.10
C ARG A 71 1.42 13.90 4.67
N ARG A 72 1.44 13.19 3.56
CA ARG A 72 0.27 12.57 2.95
C ARG A 72 -0.16 11.34 3.74
N LEU A 73 -1.22 11.46 4.55
CA LEU A 73 -1.80 10.36 5.30
C LEU A 73 -2.97 9.74 4.52
N LEU A 74 -2.87 8.45 4.25
CA LEU A 74 -3.91 7.64 3.62
C LEU A 74 -4.54 6.72 4.65
N LEU A 75 -5.88 6.68 4.68
CA LEU A 75 -6.65 5.84 5.57
C LEU A 75 -7.64 4.99 4.79
N ALA A 76 -7.56 3.68 4.95
CA ALA A 76 -8.59 2.77 4.50
C ALA A 76 -9.65 2.62 5.60
N VAL A 77 -10.92 2.82 5.26
CA VAL A 77 -12.03 2.81 6.22
C VAL A 77 -13.02 1.71 5.83
N PHE A 78 -13.38 0.91 6.82
CA PHE A 78 -14.30 -0.23 6.69
C PHE A 78 -15.32 -0.20 7.82
N THR A 79 -16.42 -0.91 7.65
CA THR A 79 -17.28 -1.30 8.77
C THR A 79 -16.64 -2.45 9.58
N ASP A 80 -17.16 -2.75 10.75
CA ASP A 80 -16.81 -3.93 11.56
C ASP A 80 -17.07 -5.26 10.83
N GLN A 81 -17.92 -5.24 9.79
CA GLN A 81 -18.19 -6.36 8.89
C GLN A 81 -17.25 -6.41 7.68
N ARG A 82 -16.20 -5.57 7.66
CA ARG A 82 -15.21 -5.44 6.58
C ARG A 82 -15.76 -4.93 5.26
N GLU A 83 -16.94 -4.31 5.29
CA GLU A 83 -17.44 -3.61 4.12
C GLU A 83 -16.70 -2.29 3.96
N ARG A 84 -16.41 -1.89 2.75
CA ARG A 84 -15.67 -0.66 2.45
C ARG A 84 -16.56 0.56 2.61
N VAL A 85 -15.96 1.63 3.10
CA VAL A 85 -16.57 2.96 3.13
C VAL A 85 -15.93 3.81 2.04
N ALA A 86 -16.74 4.43 1.20
CA ALA A 86 -16.28 5.21 0.06
C ALA A 86 -17.07 6.50 -0.12
N GLY A 87 -16.47 7.47 -0.79
CA GLY A 87 -17.07 8.75 -1.16
C GLY A 87 -17.03 9.81 -0.07
N GLY A 88 -17.29 11.04 -0.44
CA GLY A 88 -17.38 12.18 0.46
C GLY A 88 -16.13 12.46 1.27
N THR A 89 -16.34 12.88 2.52
CA THR A 89 -15.29 13.24 3.47
C THR A 89 -15.54 12.60 4.83
N VAL A 90 -14.46 12.35 5.58
CA VAL A 90 -14.52 11.95 6.98
C VAL A 90 -13.74 12.95 7.84
N THR A 91 -14.11 13.08 9.10
CA THR A 91 -13.37 13.88 10.06
C THR A 91 -12.35 13.01 10.78
N ILE A 92 -11.11 13.46 10.86
CA ILE A 92 -10.07 12.80 11.62
C ILE A 92 -9.53 13.71 12.73
N ARG A 93 -8.99 13.09 13.77
CA ARG A 93 -8.20 13.76 14.81
C ARG A 93 -6.99 12.91 15.13
N LEU A 94 -5.83 13.55 15.25
CA LEU A 94 -4.56 12.87 15.53
C LEU A 94 -4.13 13.07 16.97
N ALA A 95 -3.34 12.15 17.49
CA ALA A 95 -2.68 12.26 18.80
C ALA A 95 -1.31 11.58 18.75
N HIS A 96 -0.25 12.26 19.16
CA HIS A 96 1.06 11.65 19.33
C HIS A 96 1.05 10.81 20.62
N LEU A 97 1.31 9.51 20.52
CA LEU A 97 1.26 8.54 21.63
C LEU A 97 2.63 8.26 22.25
N GLY A 98 3.71 8.76 21.63
CA GLY A 98 5.09 8.49 22.06
C GLY A 98 5.63 7.17 21.50
N ASP A 99 6.51 6.52 22.27
CA ASP A 99 7.27 5.35 21.81
C ASP A 99 6.47 4.03 21.87
N GLU A 100 5.26 4.06 22.42
CA GLU A 100 4.41 2.86 22.56
C GLU A 100 3.02 3.06 21.97
N PRO A 101 2.46 2.04 21.26
CA PRO A 101 1.16 2.16 20.61
C PRO A 101 -0.02 2.29 21.58
N GLY A 102 0.19 1.97 22.87
CA GLY A 102 -0.81 2.08 23.94
C GLY A 102 -0.78 3.41 24.69
N GLY A 103 0.03 4.37 24.26
CA GLY A 103 0.10 5.70 24.85
C GLY A 103 -1.25 6.40 24.86
N GLN A 104 -1.45 7.32 25.82
CA GLN A 104 -2.65 8.15 25.89
C GLN A 104 -2.26 9.61 25.66
N ALA A 105 -2.95 10.25 24.74
CA ALA A 105 -2.78 11.67 24.47
C ALA A 105 -4.13 12.30 24.09
N ALA A 106 -4.22 13.62 24.29
CA ALA A 106 -5.39 14.36 23.83
C ALA A 106 -5.40 14.40 22.31
N LEU A 107 -6.59 14.20 21.74
CA LEU A 107 -6.81 14.36 20.31
C LEU A 107 -6.65 15.83 19.93
N GLY A 108 -5.93 16.07 18.83
CA GLY A 108 -5.76 17.40 18.22
C GLY A 108 -7.04 17.94 17.59
N GLU A 109 -6.90 19.03 16.86
CA GLU A 109 -8.00 19.67 16.13
C GLU A 109 -8.54 18.74 15.03
N PRO A 110 -9.81 18.88 14.66
CA PRO A 110 -10.40 18.10 13.59
C PRO A 110 -9.83 18.52 12.23
N LEU A 111 -9.48 17.52 11.42
CA LEU A 111 -9.07 17.66 10.03
C LEU A 111 -10.07 16.94 9.14
N THR A 112 -10.20 17.39 7.90
CA THR A 112 -11.06 16.77 6.89
C THR A 112 -10.22 15.89 5.97
N ALA A 113 -10.50 14.59 5.95
CA ALA A 113 -9.93 13.66 4.97
C ALA A 113 -10.93 13.44 3.83
N THR A 114 -10.46 13.59 2.60
CA THR A 114 -11.28 13.46 1.38
C THR A 114 -11.08 12.09 0.75
N PHE A 115 -12.16 11.52 0.25
CA PHE A 115 -12.08 10.24 -0.46
C PHE A 115 -11.30 10.38 -1.76
N LEU A 116 -10.29 9.55 -1.92
CA LEU A 116 -9.44 9.43 -3.09
C LEU A 116 -9.71 8.06 -3.75
N PRO A 117 -10.39 8.02 -4.90
CA PRO A 117 -10.66 6.77 -5.61
C PRO A 117 -9.36 6.22 -6.22
N ILE A 118 -9.28 4.90 -6.38
CA ILE A 118 -8.20 4.27 -7.14
C ILE A 118 -8.33 4.69 -8.60
N PRO A 119 -7.29 5.28 -9.19
CA PRO A 119 -7.32 5.72 -10.58
C PRO A 119 -7.50 4.53 -11.54
N GLY A 120 -8.15 4.77 -12.67
CA GLY A 120 -8.42 3.73 -13.67
C GLY A 120 -9.60 2.79 -13.34
N LEU A 121 -10.25 2.97 -12.19
CA LEU A 121 -11.47 2.24 -11.85
C LEU A 121 -12.68 3.17 -11.94
N ASP A 122 -13.72 2.71 -12.64
CA ASP A 122 -15.02 3.37 -12.64
C ASP A 122 -15.79 2.99 -11.37
N ILE A 123 -15.51 3.72 -10.31
CA ILE A 123 -16.15 3.50 -9.01
C ILE A 123 -17.30 4.47 -8.87
N PRO A 124 -18.54 4.00 -8.70
CA PRO A 124 -19.65 4.86 -8.38
C PRO A 124 -19.39 5.54 -7.04
N ALA A 125 -18.90 6.78 -7.05
CA ALA A 125 -18.79 7.58 -5.84
C ALA A 125 -20.20 7.88 -5.34
N PRO A 126 -20.52 7.60 -4.06
CA PRO A 126 -21.81 7.98 -3.49
C PRO A 126 -22.00 9.50 -3.64
N GLU A 127 -23.10 9.93 -4.23
CA GLU A 127 -23.39 11.36 -4.46
C GLU A 127 -23.59 12.16 -3.17
N ARG A 128 -23.84 11.48 -2.04
CA ARG A 128 -24.19 12.09 -0.75
C ARG A 128 -23.30 11.66 0.39
N GLY A 129 -22.03 12.04 0.37
CA GLY A 129 -21.12 11.74 1.49
C GLY A 129 -20.65 10.29 1.54
N PRO A 130 -19.95 9.89 2.61
CA PRO A 130 -19.43 8.53 2.75
C PRO A 130 -20.55 7.52 2.91
N ALA A 131 -20.43 6.39 2.22
CA ALA A 131 -21.41 5.29 2.28
C ALA A 131 -20.71 3.93 2.28
N VAL A 132 -21.42 2.94 2.79
CA VAL A 132 -21.00 1.54 2.70
C VAL A 132 -21.26 1.02 1.30
N VAL A 133 -20.22 0.45 0.66
CA VAL A 133 -20.27 0.00 -0.74
C VAL A 133 -20.03 -1.51 -0.92
N GLY A 134 -19.90 -2.27 0.16
CA GLY A 134 -19.73 -3.72 0.16
C GLY A 134 -18.28 -4.18 0.30
N THR A 135 -18.07 -5.50 0.30
CA THR A 135 -16.76 -6.14 0.57
C THR A 135 -15.92 -6.36 -0.69
N ASP A 136 -16.56 -6.57 -1.82
CA ASP A 136 -15.94 -7.07 -3.05
C ASP A 136 -15.56 -5.96 -4.04
N VAL A 137 -15.80 -4.71 -3.65
CA VAL A 137 -15.54 -3.55 -4.50
C VAL A 137 -14.23 -2.89 -4.08
N LEU A 138 -13.23 -2.91 -4.96
CA LEU A 138 -12.04 -2.09 -4.78
C LEU A 138 -12.44 -0.62 -4.99
N THR A 139 -12.15 0.26 -4.03
CA THR A 139 -12.72 1.62 -4.05
C THR A 139 -11.64 2.70 -4.02
N GLY A 140 -11.03 2.93 -2.88
CA GLY A 140 -10.10 4.02 -2.63
C GLY A 140 -9.76 4.13 -1.15
N VAL A 141 -9.19 5.26 -0.81
CA VAL A 141 -8.76 5.61 0.54
C VAL A 141 -9.22 7.03 0.87
N TYR A 142 -9.18 7.41 2.14
CA TYR A 142 -9.32 8.81 2.55
C TYR A 142 -7.94 9.43 2.69
N ARG A 143 -7.74 10.58 2.06
CA ARG A 143 -6.49 11.33 2.07
C ARG A 143 -6.63 12.61 2.88
N VAL A 144 -5.58 12.93 3.62
CA VAL A 144 -5.40 14.21 4.31
C VAL A 144 -3.90 14.51 4.41
N ASP A 145 -3.53 15.79 4.28
CA ASP A 145 -2.17 16.23 4.53
C ASP A 145 -2.07 16.67 6.00
N VAL A 146 -1.02 16.20 6.68
CA VAL A 146 -0.85 16.36 8.12
C VAL A 146 0.58 16.74 8.49
N ASP A 147 0.72 17.56 9.51
CA ASP A 147 2.00 17.85 10.12
C ASP A 147 2.31 16.79 11.19
N LEU A 148 3.41 16.06 11.00
CA LEU A 148 3.92 15.07 11.93
C LEU A 148 5.20 15.59 12.56
N ASP A 149 5.11 16.12 13.77
CA ASP A 149 6.19 16.87 14.43
C ASP A 149 7.13 16.00 15.27
N ALA A 150 6.77 14.74 15.49
CA ALA A 150 7.57 13.81 16.29
C ALA A 150 7.50 12.38 15.76
N PRO A 151 8.61 11.60 15.82
CA PRO A 151 8.60 10.18 15.53
C PRO A 151 7.90 9.39 16.64
N GLY A 152 7.53 8.14 16.35
CA GLY A 152 6.88 7.26 17.32
C GLY A 152 5.50 6.82 16.85
N PHE A 153 4.64 6.47 17.78
CA PHE A 153 3.27 6.06 17.47
C PHE A 153 2.31 7.24 17.50
N TRP A 154 1.44 7.26 16.53
CA TRP A 154 0.35 8.23 16.40
C TRP A 154 -0.98 7.51 16.34
N GLY A 155 -1.92 8.00 17.14
CA GLY A 155 -3.32 7.56 17.09
C GLY A 155 -4.11 8.43 16.12
N VAL A 156 -5.02 7.83 15.37
CA VAL A 156 -6.03 8.54 14.60
C VAL A 156 -7.42 8.08 15.00
N SER A 157 -8.31 9.04 15.29
CA SER A 157 -9.74 8.82 15.42
C SER A 157 -10.43 9.30 14.15
N VAL A 158 -11.28 8.48 13.58
CA VAL A 158 -12.06 8.79 12.37
C VAL A 158 -13.53 8.82 12.75
N THR A 159 -14.21 9.89 12.33
CA THR A 159 -15.67 10.04 12.46
C THR A 159 -16.25 10.19 11.06
N ALA A 160 -17.21 9.35 10.70
CA ALA A 160 -17.91 9.42 9.42
C ALA A 160 -19.43 9.51 9.68
N ASP A 161 -20.09 10.38 8.91
CA ASP A 161 -21.55 10.44 8.85
C ASP A 161 -21.99 9.62 7.62
N LEU A 162 -22.18 8.32 7.84
CA LEU A 162 -22.48 7.38 6.77
C LEU A 162 -23.94 7.52 6.32
N VAL A 163 -24.13 7.59 5.00
CA VAL A 163 -25.45 7.59 4.37
C VAL A 163 -26.26 6.37 4.86
N ASP A 164 -27.49 6.60 5.28
CA ASP A 164 -28.46 5.61 5.79
C ASP A 164 -28.04 4.87 7.09
N VAL A 165 -26.90 5.21 7.70
CA VAL A 165 -26.41 4.63 8.96
C VAL A 165 -26.30 5.68 10.06
N GLY A 166 -25.84 6.91 9.72
CA GLY A 166 -25.57 7.99 10.68
C GLY A 166 -24.11 8.06 11.10
N THR A 167 -23.83 8.77 12.17
CA THR A 167 -22.47 9.03 12.65
C THR A 167 -21.88 7.80 13.32
N VAL A 168 -20.73 7.36 12.81
CA VAL A 168 -19.94 6.22 13.30
C VAL A 168 -18.49 6.61 13.52
N GLU A 169 -17.83 5.92 14.43
CA GLU A 169 -16.43 6.21 14.77
C GLU A 169 -15.55 4.96 14.71
N GLY A 170 -14.27 5.18 14.45
CA GLY A 170 -13.23 4.18 14.51
C GLY A 170 -11.89 4.77 14.88
N ARG A 171 -10.93 3.92 15.22
CA ARG A 171 -9.60 4.35 15.64
C ARG A 171 -8.56 3.36 15.13
N THR A 172 -7.36 3.88 14.85
CA THR A 172 -6.19 3.05 14.62
C THR A 172 -4.93 3.76 15.12
N VAL A 173 -3.82 3.03 15.11
CA VAL A 173 -2.50 3.54 15.46
C VAL A 173 -1.57 3.24 14.30
N PHE A 174 -0.71 4.19 13.96
CA PHE A 174 0.33 4.03 12.95
C PHE A 174 1.67 4.54 13.48
N ARG A 175 2.75 4.14 12.83
CA ARG A 175 4.11 4.56 13.20
C ARG A 175 4.56 5.70 12.29
N VAL A 176 5.22 6.68 12.89
CA VAL A 176 5.93 7.77 12.21
C VAL A 176 7.42 7.59 12.44
N LEU A 177 8.19 7.59 11.38
CA LEU A 177 9.64 7.44 11.38
C LEU A 177 10.32 8.79 11.66
N ALA A 178 11.52 8.78 12.16
CA ALA A 178 12.32 9.99 12.35
C ALA A 178 12.76 10.62 11.00
N SER A 179 12.97 9.76 10.00
CA SER A 179 13.24 10.13 8.59
C SER A 179 12.64 9.08 7.67
N PRO A 180 12.30 9.44 6.42
CA PRO A 180 11.85 8.47 5.45
C PRO A 180 12.86 7.34 5.22
N GLU A 181 12.38 6.12 4.99
CA GLU A 181 13.20 4.98 4.56
C GLU A 181 13.22 4.85 3.03
N VAL A 182 12.21 5.39 2.37
CA VAL A 182 12.09 5.47 0.90
C VAL A 182 12.53 6.85 0.43
N VAL A 183 13.07 6.94 -0.79
CA VAL A 183 13.50 8.20 -1.42
C VAL A 183 12.44 9.29 -1.23
N ASP A 184 12.83 10.45 -0.68
CA ASP A 184 11.89 11.53 -0.33
C ASP A 184 11.97 12.71 -1.30
N ILE A 185 11.00 13.59 -1.19
CA ILE A 185 10.97 14.86 -1.95
C ILE A 185 12.19 15.70 -1.57
N GLY A 186 12.93 16.17 -2.57
CA GLY A 186 14.17 16.90 -2.41
C GLY A 186 15.43 16.04 -2.48
N ASP A 187 15.30 14.72 -2.41
CA ASP A 187 16.44 13.81 -2.57
C ASP A 187 16.86 13.69 -4.03
N PRO A 188 18.15 13.39 -4.30
CA PRO A 188 18.59 13.00 -5.62
C PRO A 188 18.00 11.63 -5.98
N ALA A 189 17.50 11.49 -7.19
CA ALA A 189 17.01 10.23 -7.72
C ALA A 189 18.14 9.19 -7.81
N PRO A 190 17.95 7.95 -7.34
CA PRO A 190 18.92 6.88 -7.53
C PRO A 190 19.19 6.66 -9.03
N PRO A 191 20.46 6.61 -9.46
CA PRO A 191 20.80 6.28 -10.85
C PRO A 191 20.37 4.83 -11.14
N THR A 192 19.32 4.66 -11.96
CA THR A 192 18.65 3.37 -12.13
C THR A 192 18.66 2.96 -13.59
N ALA A 193 19.39 1.90 -13.90
CA ALA A 193 19.37 1.22 -15.19
C ALA A 193 18.28 0.11 -15.16
N ASN A 194 17.02 0.52 -15.23
CA ASN A 194 15.89 -0.41 -15.30
C ASN A 194 15.86 -1.17 -16.62
N LEU A 195 15.19 -2.32 -16.64
CA LEU A 195 14.93 -3.05 -17.87
C LEU A 195 14.08 -2.22 -18.83
N VAL A 196 14.42 -2.32 -20.12
CA VAL A 196 13.64 -1.76 -21.23
C VAL A 196 13.28 -2.87 -22.22
N ARG A 197 12.38 -2.58 -23.15
CA ARG A 197 11.94 -3.54 -24.17
C ARG A 197 13.10 -4.18 -24.92
N GLU A 198 14.10 -3.39 -25.28
CA GLU A 198 15.29 -3.84 -26.03
C GLU A 198 16.09 -4.92 -25.30
N ASP A 199 16.13 -4.89 -23.96
CA ASP A 199 16.79 -5.93 -23.16
C ASP A 199 16.09 -7.27 -23.29
N VAL A 200 14.76 -7.25 -23.31
CA VAL A 200 13.95 -8.46 -23.49
C VAL A 200 14.07 -8.99 -24.91
N GLU A 201 14.09 -8.12 -25.92
CA GLU A 201 14.34 -8.49 -27.33
C GLU A 201 15.73 -9.09 -27.50
N ALA A 202 16.72 -8.60 -26.77
CA ALA A 202 18.08 -9.14 -26.74
C ALA A 202 18.21 -10.46 -25.94
N GLY A 203 17.13 -10.90 -25.26
CA GLY A 203 17.10 -12.11 -24.45
C GLY A 203 17.82 -11.99 -23.11
N LEU A 204 18.02 -10.76 -22.59
CA LEU A 204 18.68 -10.51 -21.31
C LEU A 204 17.75 -10.74 -20.12
N ALA A 205 16.43 -10.65 -20.34
CA ALA A 205 15.41 -10.89 -19.31
C ALA A 205 14.14 -11.48 -19.96
N PRO A 206 13.30 -12.20 -19.20
CA PRO A 206 11.99 -12.62 -19.68
C PRO A 206 11.03 -11.43 -19.74
N PRO A 207 9.98 -11.47 -20.60
CA PRO A 207 8.97 -10.41 -20.67
C PRO A 207 8.31 -10.09 -19.33
N SER A 208 8.10 -11.10 -18.48
CA SER A 208 7.50 -10.93 -17.15
C SER A 208 8.36 -10.17 -16.15
N ALA A 209 9.65 -10.01 -16.38
CA ALA A 209 10.53 -9.18 -15.56
C ALA A 209 10.48 -7.69 -15.99
N LEU A 210 9.97 -7.41 -17.19
CA LEU A 210 9.70 -6.07 -17.66
C LEU A 210 8.34 -5.58 -17.15
N ASP A 211 7.33 -6.44 -17.28
CA ASP A 211 5.97 -6.23 -16.73
C ASP A 211 5.33 -7.62 -16.51
N SER A 212 4.88 -7.88 -15.30
CA SER A 212 4.32 -9.20 -14.92
C SER A 212 3.09 -9.63 -15.73
N ARG A 213 2.43 -8.72 -16.44
CA ARG A 213 1.32 -9.00 -17.36
C ARG A 213 1.78 -9.56 -18.70
N LEU A 214 3.03 -9.33 -19.11
CA LEU A 214 3.56 -9.73 -20.41
C LEU A 214 3.87 -11.22 -20.44
N ARG A 215 3.31 -11.90 -21.45
CA ARG A 215 3.68 -13.28 -21.82
C ARG A 215 4.65 -13.29 -23.02
N SER A 216 4.59 -12.25 -23.84
CA SER A 216 5.45 -11.97 -24.97
C SER A 216 5.49 -10.46 -25.20
N LEU A 217 6.34 -10.00 -26.11
CA LEU A 217 6.40 -8.59 -26.53
C LEU A 217 5.40 -8.28 -27.69
N ASP A 218 4.40 -9.12 -27.89
CA ASP A 218 3.38 -8.92 -28.93
C ASP A 218 2.31 -7.88 -28.55
N ASP A 219 2.29 -7.42 -27.29
CA ASP A 219 1.46 -6.31 -26.85
C ASP A 219 2.27 -4.99 -26.90
N PRO A 220 2.25 -4.26 -28.02
CA PRO A 220 3.08 -3.09 -28.21
C PRO A 220 2.73 -1.94 -27.26
N ASP A 221 1.47 -1.76 -26.92
CA ASP A 221 1.05 -0.62 -26.10
C ASP A 221 1.62 -0.73 -24.69
N ARG A 222 1.57 -1.93 -24.08
CA ARG A 222 2.11 -2.17 -22.75
C ARG A 222 3.64 -2.21 -22.73
N ALA A 223 4.26 -2.85 -23.73
CA ALA A 223 5.70 -3.00 -23.76
C ALA A 223 6.42 -1.71 -24.14
N ASP A 224 5.78 -0.81 -24.89
CA ASP A 224 6.45 0.34 -25.44
C ASP A 224 6.27 1.62 -24.65
N ALA A 225 5.06 1.92 -24.16
CA ALA A 225 4.76 3.24 -23.62
C ALA A 225 5.50 3.56 -22.31
N LEU A 226 5.68 2.54 -21.44
CA LEU A 226 6.34 2.69 -20.13
C LEU A 226 7.71 1.99 -20.06
N HIS A 227 8.22 1.40 -21.17
CA HIS A 227 9.43 0.58 -21.18
C HIS A 227 10.40 0.97 -22.30
N ARG A 228 10.37 2.24 -22.74
CA ARG A 228 11.21 2.75 -23.84
C ARG A 228 12.57 3.25 -23.38
N THR A 229 12.64 3.78 -22.16
CA THR A 229 13.81 4.50 -21.68
C THR A 229 14.20 4.06 -20.27
N ARG A 230 15.45 4.32 -19.93
CA ARG A 230 15.99 4.09 -18.59
C ARG A 230 15.94 5.36 -17.76
N VAL A 231 15.74 5.23 -16.47
CA VAL A 231 15.70 6.38 -15.54
C VAL A 231 17.02 7.16 -15.58
N ASP A 232 18.15 6.46 -15.55
CA ASP A 232 19.49 7.10 -15.60
C ASP A 232 19.75 7.81 -16.93
N GLU A 233 19.24 7.29 -18.04
CA GLU A 233 19.33 7.92 -19.37
C GLU A 233 18.49 9.20 -19.43
N SER A 234 17.24 9.18 -18.92
CA SER A 234 16.39 10.37 -18.85
C SER A 234 17.03 11.48 -18.01
N ILE A 235 17.53 11.13 -16.82
CA ILE A 235 18.23 12.07 -15.93
C ILE A 235 19.48 12.63 -16.61
N ALA A 236 20.30 11.78 -17.23
CA ALA A 236 21.51 12.23 -17.95
C ALA A 236 21.19 13.15 -19.12
N ALA A 237 20.03 12.97 -19.75
CA ALA A 237 19.53 13.83 -20.83
C ALA A 237 18.87 15.13 -20.34
N GLY A 238 18.75 15.33 -19.01
CA GLY A 238 18.06 16.47 -18.42
C GLY A 238 16.55 16.45 -18.67
N ARG A 239 15.96 15.27 -18.78
CA ARG A 239 14.52 15.08 -19.02
C ARG A 239 13.84 14.70 -17.71
N PRO A 240 12.71 15.36 -17.33
CA PRO A 240 11.90 14.88 -16.25
C PRO A 240 11.40 13.46 -16.50
N VAL A 241 11.22 12.67 -15.43
CA VAL A 241 10.73 11.30 -15.56
C VAL A 241 9.73 10.94 -14.47
N VAL A 242 8.61 10.34 -14.86
CA VAL A 242 7.65 9.68 -13.97
C VAL A 242 8.04 8.21 -13.87
N ILE A 243 8.25 7.75 -12.65
CA ILE A 243 8.68 6.39 -12.36
C ILE A 243 7.59 5.70 -11.56
N ALA A 244 6.98 4.65 -12.11
CA ALA A 244 6.07 3.77 -11.41
C ALA A 244 6.77 2.49 -11.01
N ILE A 245 6.80 2.18 -9.72
CA ILE A 245 7.29 0.90 -9.20
C ILE A 245 6.10 0.09 -8.75
N ALA A 246 5.78 -0.94 -9.49
CA ALA A 246 4.56 -1.71 -9.33
C ALA A 246 4.73 -3.15 -9.82
N THR A 247 3.90 -4.05 -9.32
CA THR A 247 3.81 -5.43 -9.81
C THR A 247 2.35 -5.78 -10.14
N PRO A 248 1.88 -5.50 -11.37
CA PRO A 248 0.46 -5.57 -11.71
C PRO A 248 -0.23 -6.91 -11.44
N VAL A 249 0.49 -8.03 -11.55
CA VAL A 249 -0.07 -9.38 -11.37
C VAL A 249 0.05 -9.87 -9.91
N TYR A 250 1.12 -9.48 -9.21
CA TYR A 250 1.43 -10.04 -7.88
C TYR A 250 1.10 -9.08 -6.72
N CYS A 251 0.53 -7.93 -7.02
CA CYS A 251 0.18 -6.89 -6.06
C CYS A 251 -0.94 -7.33 -5.11
N VAL A 252 -0.65 -7.38 -3.83
CA VAL A 252 -1.61 -7.79 -2.79
C VAL A 252 -2.73 -6.74 -2.62
N SER A 253 -2.40 -5.47 -2.79
CA SER A 253 -3.37 -4.36 -2.66
C SER A 253 -4.33 -4.25 -3.84
N LEU A 254 -4.06 -4.92 -4.95
CA LEU A 254 -4.80 -4.87 -6.22
C LEU A 254 -4.79 -3.48 -6.90
N VAL A 255 -3.99 -2.54 -6.42
CA VAL A 255 -3.91 -1.15 -6.94
C VAL A 255 -2.94 -1.04 -8.11
N CYS A 256 -1.89 -1.87 -8.16
CA CYS A 256 -0.81 -1.76 -9.15
C CYS A 256 -1.29 -1.88 -10.60
N GLY A 257 -2.22 -2.80 -10.88
CA GLY A 257 -2.79 -2.96 -12.23
C GLY A 257 -3.51 -1.69 -12.72
N PRO A 258 -4.54 -1.22 -12.00
CA PRO A 258 -5.22 0.04 -12.33
C PRO A 258 -4.30 1.24 -12.41
N LEU A 259 -3.30 1.34 -11.53
CA LEU A 259 -2.30 2.41 -11.55
C LEU A 259 -1.50 2.41 -12.86
N THR A 260 -0.95 1.27 -13.26
CA THR A 260 -0.15 1.18 -14.50
C THR A 260 -0.98 1.44 -15.75
N GLU A 261 -2.25 1.01 -15.80
CA GLU A 261 -3.16 1.36 -16.91
C GLU A 261 -3.43 2.88 -16.94
N HIS A 262 -3.67 3.50 -15.79
CA HIS A 262 -3.86 4.95 -15.71
C HIS A 262 -2.60 5.70 -16.20
N LEU A 263 -1.41 5.26 -15.82
CA LEU A 263 -0.16 5.89 -16.24
C LEU A 263 0.10 5.76 -17.75
N LEU A 264 -0.39 4.71 -18.41
CA LEU A 264 -0.36 4.62 -19.89
C LEU A 264 -1.15 5.76 -20.52
N ASP A 265 -2.35 6.05 -19.99
CA ASP A 265 -3.18 7.15 -20.48
C ASP A 265 -2.54 8.51 -20.22
N VAL A 266 -1.91 8.69 -19.05
CA VAL A 266 -1.20 9.93 -18.69
C VAL A 266 0.02 10.10 -19.60
N ALA A 267 0.80 9.06 -19.82
CA ALA A 267 1.97 9.08 -20.71
C ALA A 267 1.61 9.55 -22.13
N GLY A 268 0.47 9.08 -22.66
CA GLY A 268 0.01 9.50 -23.99
C GLY A 268 -0.37 10.99 -24.09
N ARG A 269 -0.56 11.68 -22.94
CA ARG A 269 -0.94 13.10 -22.91
C ARG A 269 0.20 14.05 -22.50
N PHE A 270 1.27 13.52 -21.90
CA PHE A 270 2.37 14.30 -21.33
C PHE A 270 3.75 13.83 -21.79
N ASP A 271 3.84 13.10 -22.89
CA ASP A 271 5.13 12.64 -23.48
C ASP A 271 6.01 13.79 -23.97
N ASP A 272 5.42 14.97 -24.18
CA ASP A 272 6.12 16.21 -24.49
C ASP A 272 6.72 16.91 -23.26
N ARG A 273 6.48 16.41 -22.03
CA ARG A 273 6.93 17.03 -20.77
C ARG A 273 7.82 16.13 -19.92
N ALA A 274 7.59 14.83 -19.96
CA ALA A 274 8.35 13.86 -19.17
C ALA A 274 8.45 12.51 -19.87
N ASP A 275 9.47 11.76 -19.54
CA ASP A 275 9.54 10.33 -19.83
C ASP A 275 8.70 9.56 -18.79
N PHE A 276 8.18 8.40 -19.18
CA PHE A 276 7.41 7.53 -18.30
C PHE A 276 8.03 6.16 -18.23
N VAL A 277 8.29 5.68 -17.01
CA VAL A 277 8.96 4.41 -16.76
C VAL A 277 8.16 3.58 -15.78
N HIS A 278 7.89 2.33 -16.11
CA HIS A 278 7.44 1.31 -15.18
C HIS A 278 8.60 0.38 -14.83
N ILE A 279 8.78 0.12 -13.55
CA ILE A 279 9.75 -0.82 -13.02
C ILE A 279 8.97 -1.94 -12.31
N GLU A 280 9.02 -3.14 -12.86
CA GLU A 280 8.46 -4.33 -12.22
C GLU A 280 9.21 -4.62 -10.91
N VAL A 281 8.47 -4.90 -9.84
CA VAL A 281 9.05 -5.16 -8.52
C VAL A 281 9.86 -6.45 -8.49
N TRP A 282 9.43 -7.45 -9.26
CA TRP A 282 10.03 -8.77 -9.25
C TRP A 282 10.87 -9.03 -10.51
N GLU A 283 12.14 -9.35 -10.32
CA GLU A 283 12.95 -9.96 -11.37
C GLU A 283 12.45 -11.40 -11.62
N ASP A 284 12.10 -12.12 -10.54
CA ASP A 284 11.56 -13.48 -10.57
C ASP A 284 10.69 -13.68 -9.32
N PHE A 285 9.37 -13.63 -9.48
CA PHE A 285 8.43 -13.77 -8.37
C PHE A 285 8.45 -15.17 -7.74
N GLU A 286 8.58 -16.23 -8.53
CA GLU A 286 8.59 -17.60 -8.01
C GLU A 286 9.83 -17.85 -7.16
N ALA A 287 10.98 -17.31 -7.56
CA ALA A 287 12.21 -17.36 -6.79
C ALA A 287 12.28 -16.29 -5.67
N GLN A 288 11.26 -15.45 -5.51
CA GLN A 288 11.22 -14.31 -4.57
C GLN A 288 12.44 -13.39 -4.73
N ARG A 289 12.83 -13.15 -5.97
CA ARG A 289 13.96 -12.28 -6.29
C ARG A 289 13.46 -10.91 -6.71
N LEU A 290 13.76 -9.91 -5.88
CA LEU A 290 13.44 -8.52 -6.18
C LEU A 290 14.26 -7.99 -7.35
N ASN A 291 13.64 -7.13 -8.14
CA ASN A 291 14.33 -6.37 -9.17
C ASN A 291 15.25 -5.33 -8.50
N PRO A 292 16.59 -5.37 -8.74
CA PRO A 292 17.51 -4.40 -8.16
C PRO A 292 17.16 -2.94 -8.48
N ALA A 293 16.57 -2.68 -9.64
CA ALA A 293 16.12 -1.35 -10.05
C ALA A 293 14.97 -0.86 -9.16
N ALA A 294 14.00 -1.72 -8.81
CA ALA A 294 12.93 -1.39 -7.87
C ALA A 294 13.47 -1.24 -6.43
N ALA A 295 14.34 -2.16 -6.01
CA ALA A 295 14.93 -2.15 -4.67
C ALA A 295 15.68 -0.85 -4.36
N ALA A 296 16.33 -0.24 -5.34
CA ALA A 296 17.04 1.04 -5.17
C ALA A 296 16.12 2.20 -4.71
N TRP A 297 14.82 2.10 -4.95
CA TRP A 297 13.85 3.13 -4.62
C TRP A 297 13.00 2.82 -3.38
N ILE A 298 12.58 1.56 -3.22
CA ILE A 298 11.52 1.21 -2.27
C ILE A 298 11.91 0.18 -1.22
N GLN A 299 13.15 -0.32 -1.23
CA GLN A 299 13.57 -1.30 -0.22
C GLN A 299 13.86 -0.62 1.11
N THR A 300 13.17 -1.07 2.17
CA THR A 300 13.38 -0.64 3.54
C THR A 300 13.98 -1.76 4.40
N GLU A 301 14.31 -1.48 5.65
CA GLU A 301 14.80 -2.50 6.60
C GLU A 301 13.78 -3.63 6.83
N THR A 302 12.49 -3.34 6.72
CA THR A 302 11.39 -4.28 6.96
C THR A 302 10.84 -4.91 5.69
N GLY A 303 11.41 -4.60 4.54
CA GLY A 303 10.94 -4.95 3.19
C GLY A 303 10.43 -3.71 2.45
N GLY A 304 9.95 -3.90 1.23
CA GLY A 304 9.33 -2.84 0.44
C GLY A 304 7.82 -3.03 0.36
N ASN A 305 7.12 -1.94 0.08
CA ASN A 305 5.71 -1.95 -0.27
C ASN A 305 5.53 -1.34 -1.67
N GLU A 306 4.49 -1.75 -2.38
CA GLU A 306 4.13 -1.23 -3.70
C GLU A 306 2.61 -1.02 -3.81
N PRO A 307 2.15 -0.14 -4.71
CA PRO A 307 2.92 0.64 -5.68
C PRO A 307 3.45 1.97 -5.15
N TRP A 308 4.46 2.50 -5.85
CA TRP A 308 4.96 3.86 -5.70
C TRP A 308 4.99 4.56 -7.05
N VAL A 309 4.80 5.88 -7.03
CA VAL A 309 5.06 6.76 -8.17
C VAL A 309 5.96 7.90 -7.71
N PHE A 310 7.00 8.19 -8.47
CA PHE A 310 7.90 9.31 -8.25
C PHE A 310 7.91 10.20 -9.49
N LEU A 311 7.98 11.50 -9.27
CA LEU A 311 8.29 12.47 -10.31
C LEU A 311 9.68 13.06 -10.02
N VAL A 312 10.58 12.89 -10.97
CA VAL A 312 11.93 13.44 -10.94
C VAL A 312 12.00 14.57 -11.96
N ASP A 313 12.57 15.71 -11.57
CA ASP A 313 12.74 16.84 -12.47
C ASP A 313 13.97 16.71 -13.38
N ALA A 314 14.16 17.69 -14.27
CA ALA A 314 15.29 17.73 -15.21
C ALA A 314 16.67 17.82 -14.54
N THR A 315 16.75 18.12 -13.24
CA THR A 315 18.00 18.15 -12.45
C THR A 315 18.33 16.82 -11.79
N GLY A 316 17.41 15.85 -11.86
CA GLY A 316 17.53 14.55 -11.20
C GLY A 316 17.08 14.58 -9.74
N THR A 317 16.27 15.57 -9.35
CA THR A 317 15.71 15.70 -8.00
C THR A 317 14.29 15.16 -7.96
N VAL A 318 13.94 14.38 -6.93
CA VAL A 318 12.57 13.95 -6.69
C VAL A 318 11.74 15.15 -6.24
N VAL A 319 10.72 15.53 -7.01
CA VAL A 319 9.87 16.69 -6.74
C VAL A 319 8.46 16.32 -6.26
N ALA A 320 8.05 15.07 -6.48
CA ALA A 320 6.82 14.53 -5.92
C ALA A 320 6.92 13.01 -5.77
N ARG A 321 6.18 12.47 -4.79
CA ARG A 321 6.05 11.01 -4.61
C ARG A 321 4.66 10.65 -4.11
N TRP A 322 4.17 9.50 -4.53
CA TRP A 322 2.90 8.95 -4.12
C TRP A 322 3.06 7.47 -3.79
N ASP A 323 2.60 7.09 -2.65
CA ASP A 323 2.50 5.70 -2.21
C ASP A 323 1.07 5.17 -2.39
N ASN A 324 0.93 3.89 -2.60
CA ASN A 324 -0.32 3.14 -2.68
C ASN A 324 -1.30 3.70 -3.72
N VAL A 325 -2.12 4.69 -3.39
CA VAL A 325 -3.09 5.31 -4.31
C VAL A 325 -2.61 6.68 -4.72
N ILE A 326 -2.29 6.89 -5.99
CA ILE A 326 -1.94 8.21 -6.51
C ILE A 326 -3.18 9.11 -6.61
N ASP A 327 -2.95 10.41 -6.54
CA ASP A 327 -3.96 11.40 -6.92
C ASP A 327 -3.72 11.84 -8.38
N PRO A 328 -4.62 11.49 -9.33
CA PRO A 328 -4.46 11.86 -10.72
C PRO A 328 -4.40 13.37 -10.93
N VAL A 329 -5.16 14.13 -10.13
CA VAL A 329 -5.19 15.59 -10.24
C VAL A 329 -3.85 16.20 -9.83
N GLU A 330 -3.24 15.68 -8.76
CA GLU A 330 -1.90 16.13 -8.34
C GLU A 330 -0.83 15.77 -9.35
N LEU A 331 -0.84 14.53 -9.87
CA LEU A 331 0.12 14.10 -10.87
C LEU A 331 0.02 14.96 -12.13
N GLU A 332 -1.18 15.17 -12.66
CA GLU A 332 -1.38 15.99 -13.86
C GLU A 332 -1.05 17.46 -13.63
N ALA A 333 -1.33 17.99 -12.45
CA ALA A 333 -0.93 19.37 -12.08
C ALA A 333 0.59 19.51 -12.02
N ALA A 334 1.29 18.53 -11.41
CA ALA A 334 2.75 18.51 -11.35
C ALA A 334 3.37 18.41 -12.75
N LEU A 335 2.85 17.54 -13.62
CA LEU A 335 3.30 17.42 -15.01
C LEU A 335 3.04 18.69 -15.83
N SER A 336 1.86 19.32 -15.64
CA SER A 336 1.51 20.56 -16.33
C SER A 336 2.40 21.73 -15.94
N ALA A 337 2.99 21.70 -14.77
CA ALA A 337 3.94 22.73 -14.29
C ALA A 337 5.35 22.54 -14.87
N LEU A 338 5.67 21.38 -15.45
CA LEU A 338 6.95 21.16 -16.12
C LEU A 338 7.03 21.92 -17.45
N PRO A 339 8.23 22.37 -17.89
CA PRO A 339 8.41 22.92 -19.23
C PRO A 339 8.15 21.86 -20.30
N VAL A 340 7.71 22.31 -21.49
CA VAL A 340 7.64 21.45 -22.67
C VAL A 340 9.08 21.12 -23.13
N LEU A 341 9.32 19.86 -23.40
CA LEU A 341 10.63 19.38 -23.85
C LEU A 341 10.97 20.01 -25.21
N GLY A 342 12.13 20.65 -25.28
CA GLY A 342 12.61 21.30 -26.52
C GLY A 342 12.36 22.80 -26.61
N ASP A 343 11.70 23.42 -25.63
CA ASP A 343 11.48 24.87 -25.56
C ASP A 343 12.56 25.62 -24.74
N ALA A 344 13.64 24.93 -24.32
CA ALA A 344 14.71 25.47 -23.48
C ALA A 344 15.97 25.85 -24.28
#